data_9a0c0356ba3d721087a27c93de6801a2
#
_entry.id   9a0c0356ba3d721087a27c93de6801a2
#
_cell.length_a   1.000
_cell.length_b   1.000
_cell.length_c   1.000
_cell.angle_alpha   90.00
_cell.angle_beta   90.00
_cell.angle_gamma   90.00
#
_symmetry.space_group_name_H-M   'P 1'
#
loop_
_entity.id
_entity.type
_entity.pdbx_description
1 polymer ?
#
loop_
_entity_poly.entity_id
_entity_poly.type
_entity_poly.pdbx_seq_one_letter_code
_entity_poly.pdbx_strand_id
1 'polypeptide(L)'
;MERTGIREQAKVSMFTIVEPGTSSADGYEFWIFLPEQIPAAWDELQPFVETALRYAHGEMLSADVKNLLLQGAFAAFAVVRYGKIQLVFICELCGWQQYSSVRILLLAGKELAQATRFFPVFQSWVLSKGAVEIEAWTRPSMSRMLRSLGFNKSYDVVRFDLRSKLQ
;
A
#
# COMPACT_ATOMS: atom_id res chain seq x y z
N MET A 1 35.14 -11.48 -7.44
CA MET A 1 33.87 -11.28 -8.14
C MET A 1 32.69 -11.95 -7.37
N GLU A 2 32.64 -11.84 -6.03
CA GLU A 2 31.69 -12.57 -5.17
C GLU A 2 31.04 -11.70 -4.07
N ARG A 3 30.85 -10.40 -4.28
CA ARG A 3 30.23 -9.53 -3.26
C ARG A 3 28.79 -9.10 -3.58
N THR A 4 28.26 -9.41 -4.76
CA THR A 4 26.93 -8.98 -5.18
C THR A 4 25.82 -9.93 -4.68
N GLY A 5 26.10 -11.23 -4.63
CA GLY A 5 25.10 -12.24 -4.21
C GLY A 5 24.75 -12.23 -2.72
N ILE A 6 25.68 -11.85 -1.84
CA ILE A 6 25.45 -11.85 -0.39
C ILE A 6 24.54 -10.68 0.05
N ARG A 7 24.64 -9.54 -0.64
CA ARG A 7 23.76 -8.39 -0.40
C ARG A 7 22.32 -8.63 -0.85
N GLU A 8 22.13 -9.37 -1.91
CA GLU A 8 20.79 -9.67 -2.45
C GLU A 8 20.07 -10.72 -1.59
N GLN A 9 20.76 -11.75 -1.11
CA GLN A 9 20.20 -12.73 -0.17
C GLN A 9 19.88 -12.13 1.22
N ALA A 10 20.69 -11.21 1.71
CA ALA A 10 20.43 -10.50 2.96
C ALA A 10 19.21 -9.56 2.85
N LYS A 11 18.94 -8.98 1.66
CA LYS A 11 17.74 -8.14 1.42
C LYS A 11 16.45 -8.95 1.46
N VAL A 12 16.43 -10.15 0.88
CA VAL A 12 15.23 -11.02 0.84
C VAL A 12 14.82 -11.50 2.23
N SER A 13 15.77 -11.66 3.17
CA SER A 13 15.46 -12.08 4.55
C SER A 13 14.95 -10.94 5.44
N MET A 14 14.96 -9.68 4.96
CA MET A 14 14.63 -8.50 5.75
C MET A 14 13.15 -8.11 5.70
N PHE A 15 12.36 -8.66 4.79
CA PHE A 15 10.96 -8.31 4.60
C PHE A 15 10.04 -9.48 4.93
N THR A 16 8.99 -9.21 5.68
CA THR A 16 8.01 -10.23 6.07
C THR A 16 7.08 -10.52 4.90
N ILE A 17 7.09 -11.75 4.42
CA ILE A 17 6.03 -12.26 3.54
C ILE A 17 4.77 -12.41 4.39
N VAL A 18 3.63 -11.91 3.93
CA VAL A 18 2.37 -11.85 4.71
C VAL A 18 1.90 -13.25 5.11
N GLU A 19 2.15 -14.26 4.28
CA GLU A 19 1.90 -15.66 4.59
C GLU A 19 2.89 -16.60 3.90
N PRO A 20 3.26 -17.74 4.50
CA PRO A 20 3.99 -18.80 3.81
C PRO A 20 3.15 -19.28 2.61
N GLY A 21 3.69 -19.18 1.41
CA GLY A 21 2.98 -19.59 0.18
C GLY A 21 2.45 -18.44 -0.70
N THR A 22 2.68 -17.18 -0.33
CA THR A 22 2.36 -16.02 -1.19
C THR A 22 3.36 -15.82 -2.34
N SER A 23 4.38 -16.66 -2.44
CA SER A 23 5.28 -16.71 -3.59
C SER A 23 4.68 -17.56 -4.69
N SER A 24 4.63 -17.03 -5.90
CA SER A 24 4.15 -17.76 -7.08
C SER A 24 5.29 -18.29 -7.93
N ALA A 25 5.03 -19.37 -8.71
CA ALA A 25 6.00 -19.98 -9.59
C ALA A 25 6.57 -19.02 -10.65
N ASP A 26 5.89 -17.90 -10.93
CA ASP A 26 6.29 -16.83 -11.84
C ASP A 26 7.08 -15.70 -11.15
N GLY A 27 7.53 -15.93 -9.90
CA GLY A 27 8.41 -15.03 -9.15
C GLY A 27 7.72 -13.86 -8.49
N TYR A 28 6.39 -13.83 -8.44
CA TYR A 28 5.66 -12.80 -7.70
C TYR A 28 5.53 -13.15 -6.22
N GLU A 29 5.71 -12.13 -5.38
CA GLU A 29 5.59 -12.19 -3.93
C GLU A 29 4.73 -11.02 -3.43
N PHE A 30 4.10 -11.20 -2.27
CA PHE A 30 3.36 -10.16 -1.58
C PHE A 30 4.01 -9.88 -0.23
N TRP A 31 4.47 -8.65 -0.04
CA TRP A 31 5.22 -8.23 1.14
C TRP A 31 4.42 -7.24 1.98
N ILE A 32 4.53 -7.37 3.30
CA ILE A 32 4.19 -6.33 4.26
C ILE A 32 5.48 -5.82 4.91
N PHE A 33 5.56 -4.50 5.11
CA PHE A 33 6.67 -3.87 5.78
C PHE A 33 6.28 -3.54 7.22
N LEU A 34 6.98 -4.15 8.18
CA LEU A 34 6.84 -3.79 9.58
C LEU A 34 7.46 -2.42 9.85
N PRO A 35 7.01 -1.66 10.87
CA PRO A 35 7.54 -0.33 11.17
C PRO A 35 9.07 -0.28 11.28
N GLU A 36 9.69 -1.28 11.91
CA GLU A 36 11.14 -1.40 12.06
C GLU A 36 11.89 -1.66 10.76
N GLN A 37 11.21 -2.12 9.71
CA GLN A 37 11.77 -2.38 8.38
C GLN A 37 11.75 -1.14 7.48
N ILE A 38 10.91 -0.16 7.80
CA ILE A 38 10.73 1.06 6.99
C ILE A 38 12.03 1.83 6.75
N PRO A 39 12.91 2.06 7.75
CA PRO A 39 14.15 2.79 7.50
C PRO A 39 15.00 2.17 6.41
N ALA A 40 15.11 0.84 6.39
CA ALA A 40 15.91 0.12 5.40
C ALA A 40 15.23 0.01 4.02
N ALA A 41 13.90 -0.01 3.99
CA ALA A 41 13.11 -0.13 2.76
C ALA A 41 12.78 1.23 2.12
N TRP A 42 12.97 2.34 2.83
CA TRP A 42 12.45 3.63 2.43
C TRP A 42 12.93 4.11 1.07
N ASP A 43 14.21 3.95 0.76
CA ASP A 43 14.77 4.37 -0.53
C ASP A 43 14.11 3.67 -1.73
N GLU A 44 13.60 2.45 -1.52
CA GLU A 44 12.86 1.72 -2.56
C GLU A 44 11.37 2.06 -2.56
N LEU A 45 10.77 2.40 -1.41
CA LEU A 45 9.36 2.75 -1.27
C LEU A 45 9.07 4.21 -1.69
N GLN A 46 9.96 5.13 -1.36
CA GLN A 46 9.76 6.57 -1.54
C GLN A 46 9.35 6.96 -2.96
N PRO A 47 9.96 6.46 -4.05
CA PRO A 47 9.56 6.83 -5.42
C PRO A 47 8.10 6.48 -5.73
N PHE A 48 7.59 5.37 -5.19
CA PHE A 48 6.18 4.97 -5.34
C PHE A 48 5.26 5.89 -4.55
N VAL A 49 5.64 6.20 -3.30
CA VAL A 49 4.90 7.13 -2.43
C VAL A 49 4.78 8.50 -3.10
N GLU A 50 5.89 9.05 -3.59
CA GLU A 50 5.90 10.35 -4.28
C GLU A 50 5.07 10.33 -5.56
N THR A 51 5.11 9.23 -6.31
CA THR A 51 4.27 9.05 -7.51
C THR A 51 2.79 9.08 -7.15
N ALA A 52 2.38 8.38 -6.09
CA ALA A 52 0.99 8.40 -5.65
C ALA A 52 0.56 9.78 -5.14
N LEU A 53 1.42 10.45 -4.38
CA LEU A 53 1.14 11.78 -3.82
C LEU A 53 0.99 12.88 -4.87
N ARG A 54 1.53 12.73 -6.08
CA ARG A 54 1.29 13.68 -7.20
C ARG A 54 -0.18 13.78 -7.58
N TYR A 55 -0.98 12.77 -7.26
CA TYR A 55 -2.42 12.73 -7.53
C TYR A 55 -3.27 13.07 -6.30
N ALA A 56 -2.64 13.31 -5.16
CA ALA A 56 -3.30 13.79 -3.96
C ALA A 56 -3.52 15.31 -4.01
N HIS A 57 -4.30 15.83 -3.09
CA HIS A 57 -4.63 17.26 -3.01
C HIS A 57 -3.66 18.05 -2.10
N GLY A 58 -2.47 17.52 -1.84
CA GLY A 58 -1.47 18.15 -0.98
C GLY A 58 -1.71 17.91 0.51
N GLU A 59 -2.45 16.87 0.86
CA GLU A 59 -2.74 16.52 2.26
C GLU A 59 -1.50 16.06 3.03
N MET A 60 -0.55 15.42 2.34
CA MET A 60 0.66 14.84 2.94
C MET A 60 1.88 15.00 2.05
N LEU A 61 3.04 15.05 2.67
CA LEU A 61 4.34 14.90 2.03
C LEU A 61 4.86 13.46 2.24
N SER A 62 5.86 13.04 1.45
CA SER A 62 6.47 11.71 1.61
C SER A 62 7.08 11.51 3.01
N ALA A 63 7.60 12.58 3.63
CA ALA A 63 8.11 12.54 4.99
C ALA A 63 7.02 12.25 6.03
N ASP A 64 5.80 12.77 5.83
CA ASP A 64 4.67 12.49 6.71
C ASP A 64 4.26 11.02 6.62
N VAL A 65 4.19 10.49 5.40
CA VAL A 65 3.91 9.07 5.15
C VAL A 65 4.95 8.19 5.84
N LYS A 66 6.25 8.50 5.69
CA LYS A 66 7.32 7.78 6.36
C LYS A 66 7.13 7.75 7.88
N ASN A 67 6.86 8.90 8.48
CA ASN A 67 6.67 9.01 9.93
C ASN A 67 5.47 8.18 10.41
N LEU A 68 4.36 8.19 9.68
CA LEU A 68 3.16 7.41 10.02
C LEU A 68 3.39 5.90 9.87
N LEU A 69 4.20 5.48 8.90
CA LEU A 69 4.64 4.08 8.77
C LEU A 69 5.54 3.67 9.94
N LEU A 70 6.49 4.51 10.35
CA LEU A 70 7.37 4.26 11.50
C LEU A 70 6.60 4.14 12.81
N GLN A 71 5.52 4.88 12.96
CA GLN A 71 4.63 4.84 14.13
C GLN A 71 3.64 3.67 14.09
N GLY A 72 3.55 2.93 13.00
CA GLY A 72 2.56 1.88 12.81
C GLY A 72 1.13 2.39 12.60
N ALA A 73 0.94 3.70 12.40
CA ALA A 73 -0.36 4.29 12.06
C ALA A 73 -0.77 3.95 10.61
N PHE A 74 0.21 3.82 9.74
CA PHE A 74 0.04 3.32 8.39
C PHE A 74 0.71 1.96 8.23
N ALA A 75 0.23 1.17 7.27
CA ALA A 75 0.83 -0.08 6.83
C ALA A 75 1.18 -0.01 5.34
N ALA A 76 2.39 -0.45 4.99
CA ALA A 76 2.86 -0.50 3.61
C ALA A 76 2.91 -1.94 3.12
N PHE A 77 2.46 -2.13 1.88
CA PHE A 77 2.48 -3.40 1.17
C PHE A 77 3.15 -3.24 -0.18
N ALA A 78 3.76 -4.30 -0.66
CA ALA A 78 4.32 -4.34 -2.00
C ALA A 78 4.01 -5.65 -2.72
N VAL A 79 3.78 -5.54 -4.02
CA VAL A 79 3.89 -6.66 -4.94
C VAL A 79 5.30 -6.63 -5.52
N VAL A 80 6.01 -7.73 -5.37
CA VAL A 80 7.41 -7.86 -5.73
C VAL A 80 7.54 -8.94 -6.79
N ARG A 81 8.44 -8.77 -7.73
CA ARG A 81 8.77 -9.78 -8.73
C ARG A 81 10.28 -9.91 -8.83
N TYR A 82 10.79 -11.14 -8.60
CA TYR A 82 12.23 -11.43 -8.60
C TYR A 82 13.02 -10.44 -7.72
N GLY A 83 12.54 -10.15 -6.51
CA GLY A 83 13.17 -9.24 -5.55
C GLY A 83 13.05 -7.74 -5.89
N LYS A 84 12.29 -7.36 -6.93
CA LYS A 84 12.06 -5.97 -7.30
C LYS A 84 10.62 -5.56 -7.04
N ILE A 85 10.43 -4.45 -6.35
CA ILE A 85 9.11 -3.88 -6.10
C ILE A 85 8.50 -3.43 -7.43
N GLN A 86 7.28 -3.91 -7.70
CA GLN A 86 6.49 -3.57 -8.89
C GLN A 86 5.37 -2.60 -8.55
N LEU A 87 4.77 -2.75 -7.39
CA LEU A 87 3.64 -1.95 -6.95
C LEU A 87 3.71 -1.81 -5.43
N VAL A 88 3.39 -0.61 -4.95
CA VAL A 88 3.26 -0.30 -3.51
C VAL A 88 1.87 0.25 -3.25
N PHE A 89 1.26 -0.16 -2.16
CA PHE A 89 0.11 0.53 -1.61
C PHE A 89 0.24 0.72 -0.11
N ILE A 90 -0.36 1.78 0.38
CA ILE A 90 -0.33 2.19 1.78
C ILE A 90 -1.76 2.34 2.25
N CYS A 91 -2.03 1.82 3.42
CA CYS A 91 -3.35 1.90 4.05
C CYS A 91 -3.26 2.31 5.52
N GLU A 92 -4.40 2.73 6.04
CA GLU A 92 -4.62 3.01 7.46
C GLU A 92 -5.81 2.20 8.00
N LEU A 93 -5.79 1.94 9.30
CA LEU A 93 -6.93 1.36 10.01
C LEU A 93 -7.83 2.51 10.51
N CYS A 94 -9.07 2.52 10.06
CA CYS A 94 -10.08 3.51 10.45
C CYS A 94 -11.06 2.90 11.43
N GLY A 95 -11.18 3.49 12.62
CA GLY A 95 -12.19 3.12 13.61
C GLY A 95 -13.46 3.93 13.46
N TRP A 96 -14.59 3.24 13.35
CA TRP A 96 -15.93 3.81 13.41
C TRP A 96 -16.64 3.33 14.68
N GLN A 97 -17.73 3.94 15.06
CA GLN A 97 -18.44 3.53 16.28
C GLN A 97 -18.98 2.09 16.19
N GLN A 98 -19.36 1.63 15.01
CA GLN A 98 -19.99 0.32 14.81
C GLN A 98 -19.04 -0.74 14.25
N TYR A 99 -17.96 -0.35 13.59
CA TYR A 99 -17.02 -1.25 12.95
C TYR A 99 -15.66 -0.60 12.70
N SER A 100 -14.70 -1.35 12.20
CA SER A 100 -13.43 -0.83 11.70
C SER A 100 -13.28 -1.15 10.23
N SER A 101 -12.66 -0.23 9.50
CA SER A 101 -12.30 -0.40 8.09
C SER A 101 -10.80 -0.22 7.87
N VAL A 102 -10.29 -0.75 6.77
CA VAL A 102 -8.97 -0.42 6.27
C VAL A 102 -9.14 0.46 5.02
N ARG A 103 -8.54 1.64 5.04
CA ARG A 103 -8.57 2.58 3.92
C ARG A 103 -7.28 2.50 3.14
N ILE A 104 -7.36 2.20 1.85
CA ILE A 104 -6.24 2.33 0.92
C ILE A 104 -6.07 3.82 0.59
N LEU A 105 -4.94 4.39 1.03
CA LEU A 105 -4.64 5.82 0.86
C LEU A 105 -3.85 6.11 -0.40
N LEU A 106 -2.80 5.32 -0.64
CA LEU A 106 -1.86 5.51 -1.73
C LEU A 106 -1.69 4.19 -2.47
N LEU A 107 -1.62 4.26 -3.79
CA LEU A 107 -1.30 3.13 -4.66
C LEU A 107 -0.54 3.64 -5.87
N ALA A 108 0.64 3.08 -6.12
CA ALA A 108 1.45 3.37 -7.29
C ALA A 108 2.25 2.16 -7.73
N GLY A 109 2.53 2.10 -9.02
CA GLY A 109 3.37 1.05 -9.60
C GLY A 109 2.82 0.52 -10.90
N LYS A 110 3.32 -0.66 -11.25
CA LYS A 110 3.01 -1.39 -12.48
C LYS A 110 2.35 -2.72 -12.14
N GLU A 111 1.86 -3.39 -13.17
CA GLU A 111 1.34 -4.77 -13.08
C GLU A 111 0.17 -4.93 -12.08
N LEU A 112 -0.71 -3.94 -12.03
CA LEU A 112 -1.86 -3.94 -11.17
C LEU A 112 -2.75 -5.17 -11.36
N ALA A 113 -2.88 -5.68 -12.60
CA ALA A 113 -3.61 -6.91 -12.91
C ALA A 113 -3.02 -8.14 -12.19
N GLN A 114 -1.68 -8.19 -12.03
CA GLN A 114 -1.01 -9.26 -11.29
C GLN A 114 -1.18 -9.08 -9.77
N ALA A 115 -1.28 -7.84 -9.31
CA ALA A 115 -1.51 -7.53 -7.91
C ALA A 115 -2.86 -8.05 -7.40
N THR A 116 -3.87 -8.12 -8.27
CA THR A 116 -5.21 -8.58 -7.89
C THR A 116 -5.24 -10.01 -7.37
N ARG A 117 -4.29 -10.87 -7.76
CA ARG A 117 -4.16 -12.23 -7.25
C ARG A 117 -3.89 -12.29 -5.74
N PHE A 118 -3.29 -11.25 -5.17
CA PHE A 118 -2.97 -11.16 -3.76
C PHE A 118 -4.09 -10.51 -2.93
N PHE A 119 -5.16 -10.10 -3.57
CA PHE A 119 -6.29 -9.48 -2.87
C PHE A 119 -6.88 -10.37 -1.76
N PRO A 120 -7.05 -11.70 -1.96
CA PRO A 120 -7.50 -12.58 -0.87
C PRO A 120 -6.55 -12.58 0.34
N VAL A 121 -5.25 -12.51 0.12
CA VAL A 121 -4.25 -12.43 1.20
C VAL A 121 -4.40 -11.11 1.96
N PHE A 122 -4.57 -10.00 1.24
CA PHE A 122 -4.82 -8.70 1.85
C PHE A 122 -6.13 -8.69 2.64
N GLN A 123 -7.21 -9.30 2.13
CA GLN A 123 -8.47 -9.47 2.86
C GLN A 123 -8.27 -10.22 4.18
N SER A 124 -7.51 -11.31 4.18
CA SER A 124 -7.20 -12.08 5.39
C SER A 124 -6.44 -11.22 6.41
N TRP A 125 -5.49 -10.40 5.97
CA TRP A 125 -4.78 -9.47 6.83
C TRP A 125 -5.73 -8.42 7.42
N VAL A 126 -6.62 -7.82 6.63
CA VAL A 126 -7.63 -6.86 7.08
C VAL A 126 -8.50 -7.45 8.18
N LEU A 127 -9.01 -8.67 7.97
CA LEU A 127 -9.81 -9.38 8.97
C LEU A 127 -9.01 -9.67 10.25
N SER A 128 -7.72 -10.00 10.13
CA SER A 128 -6.84 -10.22 11.29
C SER A 128 -6.64 -8.97 12.15
N LYS A 129 -6.86 -7.77 11.58
CA LYS A 129 -6.85 -6.49 12.30
C LYS A 129 -8.19 -6.10 12.90
N GLY A 130 -9.20 -6.98 12.80
CA GLY A 130 -10.55 -6.72 13.29
C GLY A 130 -11.35 -5.76 12.41
N ALA A 131 -10.85 -5.43 11.23
CA ALA A 131 -11.59 -4.64 10.26
C ALA A 131 -12.47 -5.55 9.40
N VAL A 132 -13.64 -5.05 9.04
CA VAL A 132 -14.65 -5.81 8.27
C VAL A 132 -14.95 -5.17 6.92
N GLU A 133 -14.29 -4.07 6.60
CA GLU A 133 -14.49 -3.31 5.37
C GLU A 133 -13.15 -2.80 4.84
N ILE A 134 -13.03 -2.77 3.52
CA ILE A 134 -11.92 -2.13 2.81
C ILE A 134 -12.49 -0.98 2.00
N GLU A 135 -11.99 0.23 2.20
CA GLU A 135 -12.40 1.41 1.46
C GLU A 135 -11.22 2.03 0.69
N ALA A 136 -11.51 2.77 -0.36
CA ALA A 136 -10.53 3.53 -1.10
C ALA A 136 -11.17 4.78 -1.70
N TRP A 137 -10.46 5.90 -1.61
CA TRP A 137 -10.83 7.12 -2.30
C TRP A 137 -10.09 7.17 -3.64
N THR A 138 -10.82 7.00 -4.72
CA THR A 138 -10.21 6.73 -6.01
C THR A 138 -10.68 7.68 -7.10
N ARG A 139 -9.81 7.86 -8.09
CA ARG A 139 -10.20 8.46 -9.36
C ARG A 139 -11.09 7.50 -10.16
N PRO A 140 -11.93 8.01 -11.08
CA PRO A 140 -12.87 7.18 -11.86
C PRO A 140 -12.21 6.00 -12.60
N SER A 141 -10.99 6.18 -13.10
CA SER A 141 -10.24 5.11 -13.78
C SER A 141 -9.91 3.94 -12.84
N MET A 142 -9.56 4.24 -11.60
CA MET A 142 -9.25 3.23 -10.59
C MET A 142 -10.51 2.55 -10.06
N SER A 143 -11.61 3.27 -9.91
CA SER A 143 -12.90 2.72 -9.49
C SER A 143 -13.38 1.57 -10.36
N ARG A 144 -13.09 1.61 -11.67
CA ARG A 144 -13.46 0.55 -12.61
C ARG A 144 -12.72 -0.76 -12.30
N MET A 145 -11.44 -0.68 -12.00
CA MET A 145 -10.63 -1.83 -11.62
C MET A 145 -11.08 -2.39 -10.26
N LEU A 146 -11.31 -1.52 -9.28
CA LEU A 146 -11.77 -1.96 -7.96
C LEU A 146 -13.14 -2.67 -8.01
N ARG A 147 -14.02 -2.27 -8.92
CA ARG A 147 -15.29 -3.00 -9.12
C ARG A 147 -15.08 -4.46 -9.52
N SER A 148 -14.06 -4.77 -10.31
CA SER A 148 -13.73 -6.16 -10.69
C SER A 148 -13.30 -7.00 -9.49
N LEU A 149 -12.86 -6.36 -8.40
CA LEU A 149 -12.51 -6.99 -7.13
C LEU A 149 -13.70 -7.05 -6.14
N GLY A 150 -14.86 -6.56 -6.51
CA GLY A 150 -16.06 -6.57 -5.67
C GLY A 150 -16.32 -5.26 -4.90
N PHE A 151 -15.55 -4.20 -5.14
CA PHE A 151 -15.83 -2.90 -4.54
C PHE A 151 -17.09 -2.26 -5.14
N ASN A 152 -17.90 -1.68 -4.29
CA ASN A 152 -19.09 -0.92 -4.67
C ASN A 152 -18.87 0.56 -4.35
N LYS A 153 -19.39 1.44 -5.22
CA LYS A 153 -19.37 2.88 -4.94
C LYS A 153 -20.38 3.19 -3.84
N SER A 154 -19.91 3.87 -2.78
CA SER A 154 -20.76 4.27 -1.64
C SER A 154 -20.98 5.78 -1.60
N TYR A 155 -19.92 6.58 -1.75
CA TYR A 155 -19.97 8.03 -1.59
C TYR A 155 -19.19 8.75 -2.68
N ASP A 156 -19.55 10.00 -2.91
CA ASP A 156 -18.73 10.98 -3.63
C ASP A 156 -18.09 11.94 -2.62
N VAL A 157 -16.81 12.20 -2.75
CA VAL A 157 -16.12 13.23 -1.99
C VAL A 157 -16.20 14.54 -2.77
N VAL A 158 -16.86 15.54 -2.21
CA VAL A 158 -16.93 16.90 -2.75
C VAL A 158 -16.10 17.84 -1.88
N ARG A 159 -15.38 18.78 -2.50
CA ARG A 159 -14.50 19.72 -1.81
C ARG A 159 -14.83 21.14 -2.21
N PHE A 160 -14.81 22.04 -1.24
CA PHE A 160 -14.87 23.49 -1.46
C PHE A 160 -13.58 24.10 -0.92
N ASP A 161 -12.76 24.69 -1.80
CA ASP A 161 -11.46 25.25 -1.42
C ASP A 161 -11.63 26.68 -0.87
N LEU A 162 -11.23 26.86 0.38
CA LEU A 162 -11.27 28.16 1.06
C LEU A 162 -9.92 28.90 1.05
N ARG A 163 -8.85 28.31 0.52
CA ARG A 163 -7.51 28.90 0.55
C ARG A 163 -7.45 30.24 -0.17
N SER A 164 -8.24 30.41 -1.22
CA SER A 164 -8.33 31.69 -1.94
C SER A 164 -9.00 32.84 -1.13
N LYS A 165 -9.70 32.50 -0.04
CA LYS A 165 -10.36 33.47 0.83
C LYS A 165 -9.49 33.90 2.02
N LEU A 166 -8.32 33.27 2.19
CA LEU A 166 -7.39 33.55 3.27
C LEU A 166 -6.31 34.56 2.87
N GLN A 167 -6.33 35.02 1.61
CA GLN A 167 -5.50 36.10 1.08
C GLN A 167 -6.27 37.44 1.22
#